data_919711f39518408394e602a50dab717b
#
_entry.id   919711f39518408394e602a50dab717b
#
_cell.length_a   1.000
_cell.length_b   1.000
_cell.length_c   1.000
_cell.angle_alpha   90.00
_cell.angle_beta   90.00
_cell.angle_gamma   90.00
#
_symmetry.space_group_name_H-M   'P 1'
#
loop_
_entity.id
_entity.type
_entity.pdbx_description
1 polymer ?
#
loop_
_entity_poly.entity_id
_entity_poly.type
_entity_poly.pdbx_seq_one_letter_code
_entity_poly.pdbx_strand_id
1 'polypeptide(L)'
;VSYYYQSAYRNFVTNSQYSYFLSYLGLNTSASLKTQPISADAASMLGIELPEAAEGEEVPTMTWHDYFLDQALKNISMVQNGLKAAEAEGFQYPAGVQAQYEDNMESLRSVAAASGSSVSQYLKATFGTGVTEKLYGEQLMRMLRFDAYANAYRNSLTYSDSELEEAYNANPNPYDRVSYETVSVSGAAESTTDDDGNTLEPTEEESAAALEAAKLAAQLILDGFQNGGDLEALAE
;
A
#
# COMPACT_ATOMS: atom_id res chain seq x y z
N VAL A 1 19.93 -3.28 10.27
CA VAL A 1 19.45 -2.54 9.08
C VAL A 1 18.94 -3.52 8.03
N SER A 2 19.72 -4.51 7.58
CA SER A 2 19.34 -5.43 6.47
C SER A 2 17.98 -6.11 6.67
N TYR A 3 17.68 -6.62 7.87
CA TYR A 3 16.36 -7.20 8.19
C TYR A 3 15.22 -6.20 7.93
N TYR A 4 15.29 -5.01 8.50
CA TYR A 4 14.25 -3.98 8.34
C TYR A 4 14.15 -3.46 6.91
N TYR A 5 15.28 -3.31 6.23
CA TYR A 5 15.31 -2.92 4.81
C TYR A 5 14.57 -3.94 3.93
N GLN A 6 14.91 -5.23 4.07
CA GLN A 6 14.26 -6.28 3.30
C GLN A 6 12.79 -6.45 3.68
N SER A 7 12.44 -6.26 4.95
CA SER A 7 11.05 -6.27 5.39
C SER A 7 10.26 -5.12 4.75
N ALA A 8 10.77 -3.89 4.76
CA ALA A 8 10.13 -2.74 4.13
C ALA A 8 9.96 -2.94 2.62
N TYR A 9 11.01 -3.37 1.93
CA TYR A 9 10.96 -3.67 0.50
C TYR A 9 9.93 -4.75 0.17
N ARG A 10 9.96 -5.89 0.86
CA ARG A 10 9.04 -7.00 0.61
C ARG A 10 7.59 -6.62 0.89
N ASN A 11 7.33 -5.96 2.01
CA ASN A 11 5.99 -5.49 2.34
C ASN A 11 5.44 -4.56 1.25
N PHE A 12 6.28 -3.70 0.70
CA PHE A 12 5.87 -2.80 -0.38
C PHE A 12 5.55 -3.56 -1.67
N VAL A 13 6.46 -4.42 -2.14
CA VAL A 13 6.30 -5.11 -3.44
C VAL A 13 5.23 -6.22 -3.42
N THR A 14 4.90 -6.76 -2.24
CA THR A 14 3.84 -7.78 -2.08
C THR A 14 2.51 -7.20 -1.62
N ASN A 15 2.44 -5.90 -1.30
CA ASN A 15 1.20 -5.25 -0.94
C ASN A 15 0.25 -5.26 -2.15
N SER A 16 -0.95 -5.82 -1.97
CA SER A 16 -1.95 -5.91 -3.05
C SER A 16 -2.36 -4.57 -3.64
N GLN A 17 -2.24 -3.49 -2.87
CA GLN A 17 -2.54 -2.14 -3.32
C GLN A 17 -1.49 -1.61 -4.31
N TYR A 18 -0.23 -1.99 -4.18
CA TYR A 18 0.88 -1.46 -4.99
C TYR A 18 1.43 -2.46 -6.01
N SER A 19 1.28 -3.76 -5.79
CA SER A 19 1.90 -4.81 -6.61
C SER A 19 1.54 -4.72 -8.10
N TYR A 20 0.34 -4.27 -8.44
CA TYR A 20 -0.10 -4.07 -9.82
C TYR A 20 0.46 -2.80 -10.47
N PHE A 21 0.94 -1.85 -9.68
CA PHE A 21 1.39 -0.54 -10.15
C PHE A 21 2.90 -0.33 -10.07
N LEU A 22 3.68 -1.35 -9.66
CA LEU A 22 5.13 -1.21 -9.46
C LEU A 22 5.84 -0.65 -10.70
N SER A 23 5.49 -1.13 -11.89
CA SER A 23 6.07 -0.64 -13.15
C SER A 23 5.66 0.80 -13.45
N TYR A 24 4.43 1.19 -13.12
CA TYR A 24 3.94 2.56 -13.24
C TYR A 24 4.66 3.51 -12.28
N LEU A 25 4.97 3.02 -11.07
CA LEU A 25 5.79 3.75 -10.09
C LEU A 25 7.27 3.80 -10.47
N GLY A 26 7.68 3.17 -11.59
CA GLY A 26 9.06 3.10 -12.02
C GLY A 26 9.93 2.13 -11.20
N LEU A 27 9.31 1.22 -10.42
CA LEU A 27 10.03 0.23 -9.62
C LEU A 27 10.18 -1.09 -10.38
N ASN A 28 11.40 -1.38 -10.81
CA ASN A 28 11.77 -2.65 -11.41
C ASN A 28 12.44 -3.57 -10.37
N THR A 29 11.71 -4.61 -9.95
CA THR A 29 12.19 -5.56 -8.94
C THR A 29 13.34 -6.46 -9.41
N SER A 30 13.61 -6.51 -10.72
CA SER A 30 14.69 -7.30 -11.32
C SER A 30 15.99 -6.52 -11.52
N ALA A 31 15.98 -5.21 -11.26
CA ALA A 31 17.14 -4.34 -11.42
C ALA A 31 17.59 -3.76 -10.07
N SER A 32 18.81 -3.18 -10.03
CA SER A 32 19.35 -2.57 -8.81
C SER A 32 18.53 -1.35 -8.39
N LEU A 33 18.00 -1.35 -7.17
CA LEU A 33 17.23 -0.23 -6.62
C LEU A 33 18.08 1.04 -6.43
N LYS A 34 19.41 0.92 -6.39
CA LYS A 34 20.35 2.04 -6.25
C LYS A 34 20.43 2.94 -7.50
N THR A 35 20.00 2.42 -8.63
CA THR A 35 20.07 3.14 -9.92
C THR A 35 18.68 3.53 -10.43
N GLN A 36 17.64 3.37 -9.62
CA GLN A 36 16.26 3.66 -9.98
C GLN A 36 15.77 4.87 -9.19
N PRO A 37 15.74 6.07 -9.81
CA PRO A 37 15.20 7.25 -9.15
C PRO A 37 13.68 7.15 -8.98
N ILE A 38 13.17 7.73 -7.90
CA ILE A 38 11.74 7.92 -7.69
C ILE A 38 11.32 9.16 -8.46
N SER A 39 10.34 9.01 -9.36
CA SER A 39 9.78 10.15 -10.09
C SER A 39 8.91 11.03 -9.19
N ALA A 40 8.72 12.29 -9.56
CA ALA A 40 7.85 13.21 -8.85
C ALA A 40 6.40 12.69 -8.78
N ASP A 41 5.92 12.06 -9.85
CA ASP A 41 4.58 11.47 -9.90
C ASP A 41 4.44 10.30 -8.91
N ALA A 42 5.42 9.39 -8.90
CA ALA A 42 5.43 8.27 -7.95
C ALA A 42 5.53 8.77 -6.49
N ALA A 43 6.36 9.78 -6.24
CA ALA A 43 6.48 10.39 -4.93
C ALA A 43 5.17 11.02 -4.47
N SER A 44 4.50 11.77 -5.34
CA SER A 44 3.19 12.39 -5.06
C SER A 44 2.14 11.33 -4.76
N MET A 45 2.05 10.27 -5.55
CA MET A 45 1.08 9.17 -5.34
C MET A 45 1.28 8.43 -4.02
N LEU A 46 2.52 8.30 -3.58
CA LEU A 46 2.91 7.55 -2.38
C LEU A 46 3.07 8.44 -1.13
N GLY A 47 2.90 9.75 -1.27
CA GLY A 47 3.16 10.70 -0.19
C GLY A 47 4.63 10.71 0.25
N ILE A 48 5.58 10.48 -0.67
CA ILE A 48 7.02 10.50 -0.40
C ILE A 48 7.51 11.93 -0.56
N GLU A 49 8.14 12.45 0.47
CA GLU A 49 8.84 13.74 0.40
C GLU A 49 10.18 13.54 -0.30
N LEU A 50 10.33 14.13 -1.49
CA LEU A 50 11.60 14.15 -2.19
C LEU A 50 12.49 15.25 -1.61
N PRO A 51 13.84 15.06 -1.63
CA PRO A 51 14.75 16.09 -1.16
C PRO A 51 14.65 17.34 -2.03
N GLU A 52 14.68 18.50 -1.38
CA GLU A 52 14.73 19.79 -2.07
C GLU A 52 16.18 20.19 -2.34
N ALA A 53 16.41 20.92 -3.45
CA ALA A 53 17.71 21.50 -3.73
C ALA A 53 17.95 22.71 -2.83
N ALA A 54 19.17 22.86 -2.33
CA ALA A 54 19.58 24.14 -1.79
C ALA A 54 19.72 25.17 -2.93
N GLU A 55 19.63 26.47 -2.62
CA GLU A 55 19.69 27.53 -3.63
C GLU A 55 20.99 27.44 -4.44
N GLY A 56 20.87 27.16 -5.76
CA GLY A 56 22.01 27.01 -6.68
C GLY A 56 22.63 25.62 -6.76
N GLU A 57 22.06 24.61 -6.09
CA GLU A 57 22.51 23.21 -6.19
C GLU A 57 21.56 22.35 -7.05
N GLU A 58 22.07 21.24 -7.58
CA GLU A 58 21.24 20.24 -8.25
C GLU A 58 20.34 19.54 -7.22
N VAL A 59 19.08 19.27 -7.59
CA VAL A 59 18.15 18.51 -6.74
C VAL A 59 18.72 17.12 -6.47
N PRO A 60 18.95 16.72 -5.20
CA PRO A 60 19.40 15.38 -4.90
C PRO A 60 18.38 14.35 -5.37
N THR A 61 18.83 13.32 -6.06
CA THR A 61 17.96 12.27 -6.56
C THR A 61 17.75 11.21 -5.49
N MET A 62 16.53 11.02 -5.01
CA MET A 62 16.16 9.90 -4.13
C MET A 62 15.93 8.66 -4.98
N THR A 63 16.61 7.56 -4.64
CA THR A 63 16.41 6.26 -5.29
C THR A 63 15.45 5.39 -4.46
N TRP A 64 14.90 4.32 -5.07
CA TRP A 64 14.13 3.32 -4.33
C TRP A 64 14.95 2.67 -3.21
N HIS A 65 16.27 2.55 -3.40
CA HIS A 65 17.16 2.08 -2.33
C HIS A 65 17.17 3.03 -1.13
N ASP A 66 17.29 4.33 -1.39
CA ASP A 66 17.33 5.36 -0.33
C ASP A 66 16.00 5.41 0.42
N TYR A 67 14.89 5.30 -0.29
CA TYR A 67 13.55 5.23 0.31
C TYR A 67 13.42 4.03 1.26
N PHE A 68 13.76 2.81 0.81
CA PHE A 68 13.65 1.63 1.68
C PHE A 68 14.68 1.65 2.82
N LEU A 69 15.82 2.29 2.64
CA LEU A 69 16.78 2.51 3.71
C LEU A 69 16.24 3.48 4.76
N ASP A 70 15.63 4.58 4.33
CA ASP A 70 14.96 5.54 5.22
C ASP A 70 13.82 4.88 6.01
N GLN A 71 12.94 4.11 5.34
CA GLN A 71 11.89 3.33 5.99
C GLN A 71 12.46 2.34 7.03
N ALA A 72 13.56 1.67 6.71
CA ALA A 72 14.23 0.78 7.65
C ALA A 72 14.75 1.51 8.89
N LEU A 73 15.36 2.68 8.71
CA LEU A 73 15.88 3.50 9.81
C LEU A 73 14.76 4.07 10.67
N LYS A 74 13.67 4.54 10.07
CA LYS A 74 12.46 4.99 10.76
C LYS A 74 11.86 3.86 11.62
N ASN A 75 11.72 2.66 11.05
CA ASN A 75 11.22 1.49 11.77
C ASN A 75 12.13 1.06 12.93
N ILE A 76 13.45 1.07 12.73
CA ILE A 76 14.41 0.79 13.81
C ILE A 76 14.24 1.81 14.95
N SER A 77 14.18 3.09 14.61
CA SER A 77 14.03 4.17 15.60
C SER A 77 12.71 4.05 16.36
N MET A 78 11.61 3.79 15.65
CA MET A 78 10.29 3.59 16.24
C MET A 78 10.29 2.42 17.24
N VAL A 79 10.77 1.26 16.82
CA VAL A 79 10.86 0.07 17.70
C VAL A 79 11.77 0.35 18.90
N GLN A 80 12.92 0.98 18.71
CA GLN A 80 13.85 1.28 19.81
C GLN A 80 13.23 2.27 20.81
N ASN A 81 12.59 3.33 20.33
CA ASN A 81 11.99 4.34 21.20
C ASN A 81 10.77 3.78 21.95
N GLY A 82 9.93 2.99 21.28
CA GLY A 82 8.80 2.33 21.93
C GLY A 82 9.23 1.32 23.00
N LEU A 83 10.29 0.54 22.75
CA LEU A 83 10.84 -0.37 23.77
C LEU A 83 11.46 0.36 24.97
N LYS A 84 12.12 1.51 24.74
CA LYS A 84 12.62 2.36 25.83
C LYS A 84 11.48 2.95 26.63
N ALA A 85 10.38 3.39 25.99
CA ALA A 85 9.21 3.90 26.69
C ALA A 85 8.57 2.77 27.53
N ALA A 86 8.39 1.59 26.96
CA ALA A 86 7.86 0.44 27.68
C ALA A 86 8.72 0.09 28.93
N GLU A 87 10.04 0.15 28.81
CA GLU A 87 10.95 -0.09 29.94
C GLU A 87 10.80 1.01 31.00
N ALA A 88 10.77 2.27 30.60
CA ALA A 88 10.63 3.42 31.52
C ALA A 88 9.30 3.38 32.29
N GLU A 89 8.23 2.88 31.67
CA GLU A 89 6.91 2.70 32.28
C GLU A 89 6.76 1.39 33.07
N GLY A 90 7.77 0.52 33.06
CA GLY A 90 7.72 -0.78 33.69
C GLY A 90 6.66 -1.72 33.07
N PHE A 91 6.43 -1.58 31.76
CA PHE A 91 5.40 -2.33 31.06
C PHE A 91 5.63 -3.86 31.14
N GLN A 92 4.57 -4.57 31.55
CA GLN A 92 4.61 -6.03 31.65
C GLN A 92 4.08 -6.66 30.37
N TYR A 93 4.96 -7.36 29.66
CA TYR A 93 4.58 -8.00 28.40
C TYR A 93 3.64 -9.19 28.64
N PRO A 94 2.52 -9.30 27.89
CA PRO A 94 1.64 -10.45 27.97
C PRO A 94 2.35 -11.77 27.64
N ALA A 95 1.97 -12.86 28.27
CA ALA A 95 2.52 -14.20 27.99
C ALA A 95 2.36 -14.62 26.50
N GLY A 96 1.34 -14.10 25.83
CA GLY A 96 1.11 -14.34 24.40
C GLY A 96 2.27 -13.87 23.51
N VAL A 97 3.09 -12.91 23.93
CA VAL A 97 4.27 -12.47 23.16
C VAL A 97 5.28 -13.61 22.99
N GLN A 98 5.52 -14.40 24.04
CA GLN A 98 6.43 -15.54 23.96
C GLN A 98 5.84 -16.65 23.07
N ALA A 99 4.55 -16.96 23.21
CA ALA A 99 3.87 -17.94 22.35
C ALA A 99 3.93 -17.54 20.86
N GLN A 100 3.62 -16.28 20.54
CA GLN A 100 3.75 -15.75 19.18
C GLN A 100 5.17 -15.85 18.62
N TYR A 101 6.17 -15.62 19.45
CA TYR A 101 7.56 -15.78 19.03
C TYR A 101 7.86 -17.24 18.67
N GLU A 102 7.45 -18.19 19.49
CA GLU A 102 7.66 -19.62 19.27
C GLU A 102 6.96 -20.10 17.99
N ASP A 103 5.71 -19.71 17.80
CA ASP A 103 4.92 -20.02 16.61
C ASP A 103 5.55 -19.45 15.33
N ASN A 104 6.04 -18.21 15.36
CA ASN A 104 6.73 -17.59 14.22
C ASN A 104 8.06 -18.29 13.91
N MET A 105 8.82 -18.70 14.93
CA MET A 105 10.09 -19.42 14.73
C MET A 105 9.84 -20.84 14.20
N GLU A 106 8.78 -21.51 14.60
CA GLU A 106 8.37 -22.79 14.05
C GLU A 106 7.91 -22.64 12.59
N SER A 107 7.10 -21.62 12.30
CA SER A 107 6.67 -21.27 10.94
C SER A 107 7.88 -21.01 10.03
N LEU A 108 8.88 -20.26 10.48
CA LEU A 108 10.12 -20.04 9.73
C LEU A 108 10.81 -21.36 9.36
N ARG A 109 10.94 -22.28 10.33
CA ARG A 109 11.56 -23.60 10.09
C ARG A 109 10.77 -24.44 9.09
N SER A 110 9.44 -24.42 9.24
CA SER A 110 8.52 -25.13 8.35
C SER A 110 8.60 -24.62 6.91
N VAL A 111 8.58 -23.29 6.71
CA VAL A 111 8.69 -22.67 5.39
C VAL A 111 10.05 -22.94 4.74
N ALA A 112 11.14 -22.87 5.52
CA ALA A 112 12.47 -23.22 5.03
C ALA A 112 12.54 -24.68 4.57
N ALA A 113 12.02 -25.62 5.35
CA ALA A 113 11.95 -27.02 5.02
C ALA A 113 11.09 -27.29 3.77
N ALA A 114 9.93 -26.66 3.67
CA ALA A 114 9.03 -26.75 2.49
C ALA A 114 9.69 -26.25 1.20
N SER A 115 10.61 -25.28 1.31
CA SER A 115 11.40 -24.79 0.16
C SER A 115 12.65 -25.64 -0.12
N GLY A 116 12.85 -26.76 0.58
CA GLY A 116 14.03 -27.61 0.43
C GLY A 116 15.33 -26.97 0.95
N SER A 117 15.23 -25.96 1.80
CA SER A 117 16.37 -25.17 2.29
C SER A 117 16.58 -25.33 3.79
N SER A 118 17.82 -25.17 4.26
CA SER A 118 18.04 -24.90 5.69
C SER A 118 17.54 -23.51 6.06
N VAL A 119 17.20 -23.28 7.34
CA VAL A 119 16.81 -21.95 7.85
C VAL A 119 17.85 -20.88 7.49
N SER A 120 19.12 -21.20 7.62
CA SER A 120 20.21 -20.25 7.26
C SER A 120 20.22 -19.89 5.78
N GLN A 121 19.99 -20.85 4.89
CA GLN A 121 19.90 -20.61 3.44
C GLN A 121 18.66 -19.77 3.10
N TYR A 122 17.53 -20.11 3.69
CA TYR A 122 16.27 -19.36 3.52
C TYR A 122 16.41 -17.91 3.99
N LEU A 123 16.95 -17.69 5.19
CA LEU A 123 17.16 -16.33 5.71
C LEU A 123 18.16 -15.55 4.87
N LYS A 124 19.22 -16.17 4.37
CA LYS A 124 20.17 -15.52 3.47
C LYS A 124 19.55 -15.13 2.15
N ALA A 125 18.69 -15.97 1.58
CA ALA A 125 17.98 -15.67 0.34
C ALA A 125 16.92 -14.57 0.53
N THR A 126 16.28 -14.53 1.71
CA THR A 126 15.18 -13.61 2.00
C THR A 126 15.66 -12.25 2.47
N PHE A 127 16.65 -12.20 3.37
CA PHE A 127 17.10 -10.97 4.06
C PHE A 127 18.55 -10.59 3.74
N GLY A 128 19.22 -11.37 2.90
CA GLY A 128 20.63 -11.13 2.54
C GLY A 128 21.62 -11.76 3.52
N THR A 129 22.92 -11.59 3.18
CA THR A 129 24.04 -12.10 4.01
C THR A 129 24.07 -11.35 5.35
N GLY A 130 24.28 -12.11 6.43
CA GLY A 130 24.42 -11.55 7.78
C GLY A 130 23.18 -11.68 8.66
N VAL A 131 22.02 -12.07 8.12
CA VAL A 131 20.85 -12.40 8.94
C VAL A 131 20.88 -13.88 9.30
N THR A 132 21.26 -14.17 10.54
CA THR A 132 21.26 -15.51 11.13
C THR A 132 19.92 -15.80 11.80
N GLU A 133 19.60 -17.07 12.09
CA GLU A 133 18.39 -17.45 12.85
C GLU A 133 18.34 -16.73 14.21
N LYS A 134 19.48 -16.62 14.89
CA LYS A 134 19.59 -15.88 16.16
C LYS A 134 19.22 -14.41 15.97
N LEU A 135 19.83 -13.73 15.00
CA LEU A 135 19.56 -12.31 14.75
C LEU A 135 18.10 -12.09 14.32
N TYR A 136 17.55 -12.97 13.48
CA TYR A 136 16.14 -12.92 13.10
C TYR A 136 15.23 -13.03 14.32
N GLY A 137 15.47 -14.03 15.19
CA GLY A 137 14.69 -14.21 16.40
C GLY A 137 14.80 -13.01 17.37
N GLU A 138 15.98 -12.43 17.52
CA GLU A 138 16.16 -11.21 18.32
C GLU A 138 15.32 -10.03 17.75
N GLN A 139 15.34 -9.82 16.44
CA GLN A 139 14.53 -8.74 15.84
C GLN A 139 13.03 -9.03 15.90
N LEU A 140 12.62 -10.26 15.67
CA LEU A 140 11.24 -10.71 15.82
C LEU A 140 10.72 -10.45 17.24
N MET A 141 11.47 -10.88 18.27
CA MET A 141 11.07 -10.63 19.66
C MET A 141 10.97 -9.14 19.98
N ARG A 142 11.87 -8.32 19.46
CA ARG A 142 11.81 -6.85 19.62
C ARG A 142 10.54 -6.28 19.01
N MET A 143 10.17 -6.71 17.80
CA MET A 143 8.96 -6.27 17.14
C MET A 143 7.70 -6.70 17.89
N LEU A 144 7.60 -7.97 18.29
CA LEU A 144 6.45 -8.47 19.05
C LEU A 144 6.25 -7.74 20.38
N ARG A 145 7.36 -7.42 21.08
CA ARG A 145 7.31 -6.59 22.29
C ARG A 145 6.86 -5.16 22.01
N PHE A 146 7.40 -4.56 20.95
CA PHE A 146 6.98 -3.23 20.53
C PHE A 146 5.49 -3.20 20.19
N ASP A 147 5.01 -4.17 19.42
CA ASP A 147 3.59 -4.26 19.02
C ASP A 147 2.69 -4.44 20.25
N ALA A 148 3.09 -5.27 21.20
CA ALA A 148 2.34 -5.45 22.43
C ALA A 148 2.22 -4.15 23.25
N TYR A 149 3.33 -3.41 23.39
CA TYR A 149 3.33 -2.10 24.06
C TYR A 149 2.52 -1.06 23.27
N ALA A 150 2.75 -0.94 21.99
CA ALA A 150 2.04 0.03 21.13
C ALA A 150 0.53 -0.21 21.10
N ASN A 151 0.10 -1.48 21.10
CA ASN A 151 -1.31 -1.84 21.19
C ASN A 151 -1.91 -1.49 22.56
N ALA A 152 -1.20 -1.81 23.65
CA ALA A 152 -1.64 -1.45 25.00
C ALA A 152 -1.72 0.08 25.18
N TYR A 153 -0.72 0.81 24.70
CA TYR A 153 -0.72 2.28 24.72
C TYR A 153 -1.90 2.85 23.93
N ARG A 154 -2.10 2.39 22.70
CA ARG A 154 -3.23 2.84 21.85
C ARG A 154 -4.59 2.58 22.53
N ASN A 155 -4.75 1.41 23.13
CA ASN A 155 -5.99 1.05 23.83
C ASN A 155 -6.20 1.80 25.15
N SER A 156 -5.16 2.41 25.70
CA SER A 156 -5.25 3.25 26.91
C SER A 156 -5.63 4.70 26.59
N LEU A 157 -5.55 5.12 25.33
CA LEU A 157 -5.92 6.47 24.92
C LEU A 157 -7.43 6.67 25.08
N THR A 158 -7.80 7.76 25.69
CA THR A 158 -9.20 8.20 25.84
C THR A 158 -9.33 9.61 25.29
N TYR A 159 -10.43 9.87 24.63
CA TYR A 159 -10.73 11.16 24.04
C TYR A 159 -12.05 11.69 24.60
N SER A 160 -12.14 12.97 24.83
CA SER A 160 -13.39 13.64 25.18
C SER A 160 -14.29 13.76 23.94
N ASP A 161 -15.59 13.91 24.15
CA ASP A 161 -16.55 14.13 23.07
C ASP A 161 -16.18 15.34 22.20
N SER A 162 -15.64 16.42 22.83
CA SER A 162 -15.19 17.60 22.12
C SER A 162 -14.00 17.32 21.18
N GLU A 163 -13.02 16.49 21.61
CA GLU A 163 -11.87 16.12 20.78
C GLU A 163 -12.31 15.23 19.60
N LEU A 164 -13.28 14.35 19.84
CA LEU A 164 -13.84 13.50 18.79
C LEU A 164 -14.62 14.33 17.77
N GLU A 165 -15.42 15.29 18.22
CA GLU A 165 -16.18 16.21 17.35
C GLU A 165 -15.24 17.10 16.53
N GLU A 166 -14.17 17.63 17.14
CA GLU A 166 -13.16 18.44 16.45
C GLU A 166 -12.44 17.61 15.37
N ALA A 167 -12.03 16.38 15.68
CA ALA A 167 -11.37 15.48 14.74
C ALA A 167 -12.29 15.11 13.57
N TYR A 168 -13.58 14.84 13.84
CA TYR A 168 -14.58 14.58 12.80
C TYR A 168 -14.76 15.80 11.90
N ASN A 169 -14.96 16.99 12.47
CA ASN A 169 -15.19 18.22 11.72
C ASN A 169 -13.97 18.62 10.87
N ALA A 170 -12.76 18.29 11.31
CA ALA A 170 -11.53 18.55 10.56
C ALA A 170 -11.42 17.69 9.29
N ASN A 171 -11.90 16.45 9.33
CA ASN A 171 -11.92 15.55 8.17
C ASN A 171 -12.99 14.46 8.34
N PRO A 172 -14.25 14.68 7.91
CA PRO A 172 -15.34 13.71 8.08
C PRO A 172 -15.21 12.49 7.16
N ASN A 173 -14.54 12.63 6.00
CA ASN A 173 -14.52 11.60 4.96
C ASN A 173 -14.13 10.18 5.43
N PRO A 174 -13.14 9.98 6.35
CA PRO A 174 -12.79 8.65 6.82
C PRO A 174 -13.87 7.99 7.70
N TYR A 175 -14.80 8.77 8.24
CA TYR A 175 -15.80 8.34 9.22
C TYR A 175 -17.19 8.19 8.62
N ASP A 176 -17.47 8.95 7.55
CA ASP A 176 -18.76 8.94 6.88
C ASP A 176 -18.92 7.68 6.02
N ARG A 177 -20.12 7.15 6.02
CA ARG A 177 -20.55 6.11 5.10
C ARG A 177 -21.59 6.70 4.16
N VAL A 178 -21.30 6.59 2.86
CA VAL A 178 -22.23 7.00 1.81
C VAL A 178 -22.74 5.78 1.07
N SER A 179 -24.02 5.78 0.73
CA SER A 179 -24.60 4.86 -0.23
C SER A 179 -24.86 5.63 -1.51
N TYR A 180 -24.50 5.05 -2.63
CA TYR A 180 -24.73 5.67 -3.94
C TYR A 180 -25.14 4.60 -4.95
N GLU A 181 -25.90 5.03 -5.93
CA GLU A 181 -26.23 4.24 -7.10
C GLU A 181 -25.51 4.83 -8.32
N THR A 182 -25.10 3.97 -9.23
CA THR A 182 -24.40 4.39 -10.45
C THR A 182 -25.06 3.75 -11.67
N VAL A 183 -25.18 4.54 -12.72
CA VAL A 183 -25.52 4.07 -14.06
C VAL A 183 -24.33 4.34 -14.97
N SER A 184 -23.93 3.34 -15.72
CA SER A 184 -22.84 3.45 -16.69
C SER A 184 -23.40 3.29 -18.10
N VAL A 185 -23.17 4.29 -18.94
CA VAL A 185 -23.53 4.23 -20.35
C VAL A 185 -22.27 3.97 -21.16
N SER A 186 -22.26 2.87 -21.93
CA SER A 186 -21.09 2.53 -22.75
C SER A 186 -20.97 3.49 -23.93
N GLY A 187 -19.80 4.11 -24.06
CA GLY A 187 -19.43 4.92 -25.23
C GLY A 187 -18.56 4.18 -26.24
N ALA A 188 -18.40 2.86 -26.09
CA ALA A 188 -17.66 2.06 -27.05
C ALA A 188 -18.52 1.80 -28.29
N ALA A 189 -17.96 2.01 -29.47
CA ALA A 189 -18.57 1.56 -30.73
C ALA A 189 -18.45 0.04 -30.83
N GLU A 190 -19.47 -0.61 -31.42
CA GLU A 190 -19.45 -2.06 -31.61
C GLU A 190 -18.63 -2.43 -32.86
N SER A 191 -17.81 -3.47 -32.74
CA SER A 191 -17.16 -4.08 -33.89
C SER A 191 -18.21 -4.78 -34.75
N THR A 192 -18.06 -4.71 -36.07
CA THR A 192 -18.92 -5.40 -37.03
C THR A 192 -18.18 -6.61 -37.62
N THR A 193 -18.95 -7.47 -38.34
CA THR A 193 -18.34 -8.64 -39.01
C THR A 193 -18.63 -8.49 -40.51
N ASP A 194 -17.61 -8.70 -41.36
CA ASP A 194 -17.77 -8.72 -42.81
C ASP A 194 -18.41 -10.00 -43.32
N ASP A 195 -18.71 -10.05 -44.60
CA ASP A 195 -19.34 -11.22 -45.25
C ASP A 195 -18.44 -12.49 -45.24
N ASP A 196 -17.15 -12.33 -45.02
CA ASP A 196 -16.13 -13.39 -44.91
C ASP A 196 -15.91 -13.86 -43.46
N GLY A 197 -16.61 -13.26 -42.48
CA GLY A 197 -16.54 -13.63 -41.08
C GLY A 197 -15.40 -12.94 -40.28
N ASN A 198 -14.72 -11.93 -40.85
CA ASN A 198 -13.67 -11.19 -40.16
C ASN A 198 -14.28 -10.05 -39.33
N THR A 199 -13.74 -9.83 -38.13
CA THR A 199 -14.12 -8.71 -37.29
C THR A 199 -13.54 -7.40 -37.85
N LEU A 200 -14.40 -6.45 -38.08
CA LEU A 200 -14.04 -5.09 -38.45
C LEU A 200 -14.08 -4.20 -37.18
N GLU A 201 -12.94 -3.66 -36.83
CA GLU A 201 -12.86 -2.69 -35.74
C GLU A 201 -13.51 -1.35 -36.16
N PRO A 202 -14.19 -0.68 -35.22
CA PRO A 202 -14.82 0.59 -35.51
C PRO A 202 -13.80 1.65 -35.90
N THR A 203 -14.17 2.51 -36.82
CA THR A 203 -13.37 3.66 -37.21
C THR A 203 -13.32 4.71 -36.10
N GLU A 204 -12.39 5.67 -36.21
CA GLU A 204 -12.34 6.82 -35.30
C GLU A 204 -13.63 7.66 -35.31
N GLU A 205 -14.27 7.80 -36.46
CA GLU A 205 -15.54 8.54 -36.61
C GLU A 205 -16.68 7.80 -35.93
N GLU A 206 -16.79 6.49 -36.09
CA GLU A 206 -17.79 5.65 -35.41
C GLU A 206 -17.57 5.64 -33.90
N SER A 207 -16.32 5.55 -33.43
CA SER A 207 -15.99 5.61 -32.04
C SER A 207 -16.34 6.98 -31.41
N ALA A 208 -16.06 8.08 -32.14
CA ALA A 208 -16.41 9.41 -31.68
C ALA A 208 -17.93 9.61 -31.62
N ALA A 209 -18.66 9.11 -32.63
CA ALA A 209 -20.12 9.19 -32.68
C ALA A 209 -20.76 8.37 -31.52
N ALA A 210 -20.26 7.17 -31.24
CA ALA A 210 -20.74 6.34 -30.13
C ALA A 210 -20.50 7.01 -28.77
N LEU A 211 -19.36 7.65 -28.58
CA LEU A 211 -19.03 8.37 -27.34
C LEU A 211 -19.96 9.59 -27.14
N GLU A 212 -20.24 10.35 -28.20
CA GLU A 212 -21.18 11.51 -28.13
C GLU A 212 -22.60 11.04 -27.86
N ALA A 213 -23.05 9.94 -28.48
CA ALA A 213 -24.36 9.36 -28.21
C ALA A 213 -24.47 8.90 -26.73
N ALA A 214 -23.44 8.27 -26.21
CA ALA A 214 -23.39 7.85 -24.80
C ALA A 214 -23.43 9.03 -23.83
N LYS A 215 -22.73 10.12 -24.12
CA LYS A 215 -22.77 11.34 -23.31
C LYS A 215 -24.18 11.95 -23.30
N LEU A 216 -24.84 11.98 -24.44
CA LEU A 216 -26.22 12.48 -24.54
C LEU A 216 -27.18 11.59 -23.74
N ALA A 217 -27.07 10.27 -23.84
CA ALA A 217 -27.89 9.34 -23.08
C ALA A 217 -27.66 9.48 -21.56
N ALA A 218 -26.40 9.58 -21.13
CA ALA A 218 -26.06 9.81 -19.73
C ALA A 218 -26.63 11.14 -19.20
N GLN A 219 -26.61 12.19 -20.02
CA GLN A 219 -27.20 13.49 -19.68
C GLN A 219 -28.72 13.40 -19.53
N LEU A 220 -29.41 12.68 -20.43
CA LEU A 220 -30.85 12.47 -20.33
C LEU A 220 -31.27 11.71 -19.08
N ILE A 221 -30.49 10.68 -18.69
CA ILE A 221 -30.70 9.95 -17.44
C ILE A 221 -30.50 10.88 -16.22
N LEU A 222 -29.44 11.69 -16.22
CA LEU A 222 -29.16 12.66 -15.16
C LEU A 222 -30.29 13.69 -15.02
N ASP A 223 -30.72 14.27 -16.14
CA ASP A 223 -31.81 15.26 -16.18
C ASP A 223 -33.15 14.64 -15.71
N GLY A 224 -33.45 13.42 -16.14
CA GLY A 224 -34.62 12.67 -15.70
C GLY A 224 -34.60 12.41 -14.19
N PHE A 225 -33.43 11.99 -13.63
CA PHE A 225 -33.26 11.78 -12.21
C PHE A 225 -33.40 13.07 -11.39
N GLN A 226 -32.80 14.17 -11.86
CA GLN A 226 -32.91 15.48 -11.22
C GLN A 226 -34.38 16.03 -11.21
N ASN A 227 -35.19 15.57 -12.14
CA ASN A 227 -36.64 15.89 -12.19
C ASN A 227 -37.49 14.87 -11.39
N GLY A 228 -36.89 14.01 -10.60
CA GLY A 228 -37.56 13.08 -9.69
C GLY A 228 -37.93 11.72 -10.31
N GLY A 229 -37.32 11.37 -11.44
CA GLY A 229 -37.42 10.04 -12.03
C GLY A 229 -36.66 8.99 -11.22
N ASP A 230 -37.07 7.74 -11.31
CA ASP A 230 -36.40 6.59 -10.73
C ASP A 230 -35.17 6.24 -11.58
N LEU A 231 -34.01 6.09 -10.95
CA LEU A 231 -32.74 5.89 -11.66
C LEU A 231 -32.69 4.57 -12.42
N GLU A 232 -33.24 3.49 -11.85
CA GLU A 232 -33.30 2.16 -12.48
C GLU A 232 -34.19 2.20 -13.74
N ALA A 233 -35.35 2.81 -13.62
CA ALA A 233 -36.29 2.96 -14.74
C ALA A 233 -35.78 3.89 -15.87
N LEU A 234 -34.89 4.84 -15.54
CA LEU A 234 -34.29 5.75 -16.54
C LEU A 234 -33.07 5.09 -17.23
N ALA A 235 -32.51 4.03 -16.66
CA ALA A 235 -31.38 3.31 -17.20
C ALA A 235 -31.75 2.13 -18.10
N GLU A 236 -33.02 1.74 -18.16
CA GLU A 236 -33.59 0.73 -19.07
C GLU A 236 -33.83 1.34 -20.47
#